data_0f8ecd13b1c6ff8bc7cbad58641b98be
#
_entry.id   0f8ecd13b1c6ff8bc7cbad58641b98be
#
_cell.length_a   1.000
_cell.length_b   1.000
_cell.length_c   1.000
_cell.angle_alpha   90.00
_cell.angle_beta   90.00
_cell.angle_gamma   90.00
#
_symmetry.space_group_name_H-M   'P 1'
#
loop_
_entity.id
_entity.type
_entity.pdbx_description
1 polymer ?
#
loop_
_entity_poly.entity_id
_entity_poly.type
_entity_poly.pdbx_seq_one_letter_code
_entity_poly.pdbx_strand_id
1 'polypeptide(L)'
;MAKFQKAFVLLKVSPGHEKKVVDDLLKINEVKEVHIVPGEWDILAVVSSQKEIVVPSDEKVYRLVIDKINKIKHIQDTNTMVSQFSKTK
;
A
#
# COMPACT_ATOMS: atom_id res chain seq x y z
N MET A 1 -16.94 16.46 5.30
CA MET A 1 -16.90 15.23 4.48
C MET A 1 -15.50 14.65 4.49
N ALA A 2 -15.38 13.40 4.82
CA ALA A 2 -14.07 12.75 4.83
C ALA A 2 -13.57 12.54 3.40
N LYS A 3 -12.34 12.97 3.14
CA LYS A 3 -11.68 12.71 1.87
C LYS A 3 -10.66 11.61 2.06
N PHE A 4 -10.60 10.69 1.11
CA PHE A 4 -9.63 9.61 1.12
C PHE A 4 -8.63 9.82 0.02
N GLN A 5 -7.40 9.54 0.31
CA GLN A 5 -6.34 9.52 -0.68
C GLN A 5 -5.84 8.09 -0.84
N LYS A 6 -5.65 7.68 -2.08
CA LYS A 6 -5.18 6.33 -2.41
C LYS A 6 -3.74 6.34 -2.84
N ALA A 7 -3.05 5.31 -2.46
CA ALA A 7 -1.71 5.01 -2.97
C ALA A 7 -1.68 3.56 -3.43
N PHE A 8 -0.86 3.31 -4.42
CA PHE A 8 -0.66 1.97 -4.97
C PHE A 8 0.78 1.56 -4.69
N VAL A 9 0.94 0.46 -4.00
CA VAL A 9 2.26 -0.05 -3.64
C VAL A 9 2.49 -1.34 -4.40
N LEU A 10 3.49 -1.33 -5.26
CA LEU A 10 3.94 -2.52 -5.98
C LEU A 10 5.06 -3.16 -5.17
N LEU A 11 4.99 -4.47 -5.00
CA LEU A 11 5.96 -5.20 -4.18
C LEU A 11 6.52 -6.39 -4.95
N LYS A 12 7.83 -6.57 -4.80
CA LYS A 12 8.51 -7.81 -5.18
C LYS A 12 8.71 -8.64 -3.94
N VAL A 13 8.36 -9.92 -4.03
CA VAL A 13 8.35 -10.83 -2.90
C VAL A 13 9.18 -12.05 -3.24
N SER A 14 9.85 -12.61 -2.23
CA SER A 14 10.60 -13.86 -2.39
C SER A 14 9.65 -14.98 -2.84
N PRO A 15 10.04 -15.79 -3.83
CA PRO A 15 9.18 -16.86 -4.33
C PRO A 15 8.68 -17.78 -3.21
N GLY A 16 7.38 -18.12 -3.26
CA GLY A 16 6.77 -18.99 -2.29
C GLY A 16 6.24 -18.30 -1.05
N HIS A 17 6.46 -16.99 -0.91
CA HIS A 17 6.05 -16.23 0.28
C HIS A 17 4.91 -15.23 0.00
N GLU A 18 4.32 -15.29 -1.18
CA GLU A 18 3.32 -14.31 -1.60
C GLU A 18 2.11 -14.28 -0.66
N LYS A 19 1.58 -15.46 -0.31
CA LYS A 19 0.39 -15.54 0.54
C LYS A 19 0.65 -15.00 1.95
N LYS A 20 1.82 -15.29 2.49
CA LYS A 20 2.18 -14.79 3.82
C LYS A 20 2.29 -13.27 3.81
N VAL A 21 2.89 -12.71 2.78
CA VAL A 21 3.01 -11.26 2.62
C VAL A 21 1.62 -10.63 2.49
N VAL A 22 0.73 -11.26 1.71
CA VAL A 22 -0.66 -10.78 1.59
C VAL A 22 -1.33 -10.74 2.96
N ASP A 23 -1.20 -11.79 3.76
CA ASP A 23 -1.80 -11.83 5.09
C ASP A 23 -1.25 -10.74 5.99
N ASP A 24 0.05 -10.51 5.95
CA ASP A 24 0.69 -9.49 6.76
C ASP A 24 0.28 -8.07 6.32
N LEU A 25 0.15 -7.86 5.00
CA LEU A 25 -0.32 -6.58 4.48
C LEU A 25 -1.75 -6.28 4.94
N LEU A 26 -2.62 -7.28 4.93
CA LEU A 26 -4.01 -7.08 5.33
C LEU A 26 -4.19 -6.78 6.82
N LYS A 27 -3.17 -6.99 7.63
CA LYS A 27 -3.18 -6.59 9.03
C LYS A 27 -2.97 -5.09 9.22
N ILE A 28 -2.52 -4.40 8.19
CA ILE A 28 -2.32 -2.94 8.23
C ILE A 28 -3.66 -2.28 7.93
N ASN A 29 -4.14 -1.42 8.82
CA ASN A 29 -5.47 -0.82 8.70
C ASN A 29 -5.67 -0.01 7.43
N GLU A 30 -4.63 0.67 6.96
CA GLU A 30 -4.68 1.51 5.78
C GLU A 30 -4.68 0.71 4.48
N VAL A 31 -4.27 -0.56 4.51
CA VAL A 31 -4.30 -1.42 3.33
C VAL A 31 -5.71 -1.95 3.13
N LYS A 32 -6.33 -1.60 2.01
CA LYS A 32 -7.71 -1.94 1.72
C LYS A 32 -7.86 -3.10 0.75
N GLU A 33 -6.93 -3.25 -0.16
CA GLU A 33 -6.96 -4.33 -1.13
C GLU A 33 -5.54 -4.82 -1.38
N VAL A 34 -5.41 -6.11 -1.63
CA VAL A 34 -4.13 -6.71 -2.01
C VAL A 34 -4.40 -7.67 -3.16
N HIS A 35 -3.63 -7.54 -4.22
CA HIS A 35 -3.76 -8.37 -5.41
C HIS A 35 -2.41 -9.01 -5.72
N ILE A 36 -2.44 -10.30 -6.01
CA ILE A 36 -1.27 -10.98 -6.56
C ILE A 36 -1.37 -10.86 -8.07
N VAL A 37 -0.35 -10.26 -8.67
CA VAL A 37 -0.36 -9.96 -10.11
C VAL A 37 0.86 -10.60 -10.77
N PRO A 38 0.70 -11.15 -11.97
CA PRO A 38 1.85 -11.68 -12.70
C PRO A 38 2.66 -10.55 -13.32
N GLY A 39 3.95 -10.77 -13.50
CA GLY A 39 4.81 -9.82 -14.20
C GLY A 39 6.02 -9.44 -13.38
N GLU A 40 6.53 -8.22 -13.63
CA GLU A 40 7.73 -7.71 -12.97
C GLU A 40 7.54 -7.56 -11.46
N TRP A 41 6.34 -7.16 -11.03
CA TRP A 41 5.98 -7.04 -9.62
C TRP A 41 5.03 -8.17 -9.25
N ASP A 42 5.09 -8.61 -8.02
CA ASP A 42 4.34 -9.79 -7.59
C ASP A 42 3.02 -9.43 -6.92
N ILE A 43 2.99 -8.31 -6.20
CA ILE A 43 1.82 -7.90 -5.42
C ILE A 43 1.54 -6.41 -5.66
N LEU A 44 0.25 -6.10 -5.76
CA LEU A 44 -0.25 -4.73 -5.77
C LEU A 44 -1.11 -4.53 -4.53
N ALA A 45 -0.70 -3.63 -3.65
CA ALA A 45 -1.48 -3.25 -2.48
C ALA A 45 -2.11 -1.87 -2.71
N VAL A 46 -3.39 -1.75 -2.40
CA VAL A 46 -4.10 -0.48 -2.45
C VAL A 46 -4.23 0.05 -1.04
N VAL A 47 -3.64 1.21 -0.80
CA VAL A 47 -3.62 1.87 0.49
C VAL A 47 -4.55 3.07 0.42
N SER A 48 -5.40 3.22 1.41
CA SER A 48 -6.29 4.38 1.50
C SER A 48 -6.22 4.94 2.91
N SER A 49 -6.00 6.24 3.01
CA SER A 49 -6.01 6.91 4.29
C SER A 49 -6.92 8.11 4.23
N GLN A 50 -7.55 8.41 5.36
CA GLN A 50 -8.40 9.57 5.48
C GLN A 50 -7.52 10.82 5.55
N LYS A 51 -7.83 11.77 4.67
CA LYS A 51 -7.12 13.03 4.62
C LYS A 51 -7.68 13.95 5.71
N GLU A 52 -6.89 14.23 6.72
CA GLU A 52 -7.28 15.19 7.75
C GLU A 52 -7.06 16.61 7.25
N ILE A 53 -8.05 17.46 7.52
CA ILE A 53 -8.03 18.84 7.03
C ILE A 53 -6.88 19.64 7.67
N VAL A 54 -6.43 19.22 8.84
CA VAL A 54 -5.47 19.97 9.67
C VAL A 54 -4.01 19.54 9.41
N VAL A 55 -3.79 18.43 8.77
CA VAL A 55 -2.42 17.95 8.51
C VAL A 55 -2.06 18.23 7.05
N PRO A 56 -1.17 19.19 6.80
CA PRO A 56 -0.88 19.59 5.43
C PRO A 56 0.03 18.65 4.66
N SER A 57 0.47 17.55 5.24
CA SER A 57 1.46 16.70 4.61
C SER A 57 0.94 15.29 4.41
N ASP A 58 0.49 15.00 3.20
CA ASP A 58 0.09 13.65 2.81
C ASP A 58 1.25 12.65 2.91
N GLU A 59 2.47 13.14 2.78
CA GLU A 59 3.66 12.30 2.86
C GLU A 59 3.84 11.62 4.22
N LYS A 60 3.44 12.29 5.30
CA LYS A 60 3.59 11.70 6.65
C LYS A 60 2.75 10.45 6.83
N VAL A 61 1.52 10.48 6.35
CA VAL A 61 0.61 9.34 6.47
C VAL A 61 1.14 8.16 5.69
N TYR A 62 1.56 8.40 4.45
CA TYR A 62 2.09 7.33 3.61
C TYR A 62 3.43 6.82 4.11
N ARG A 63 4.25 7.69 4.68
CA ARG A 63 5.52 7.26 5.25
C ARG A 63 5.32 6.27 6.39
N LEU A 64 4.32 6.50 7.25
CA LEU A 64 3.99 5.56 8.33
C LEU A 64 3.53 4.21 7.77
N VAL A 65 2.70 4.23 6.74
CA VAL A 65 2.24 2.98 6.11
C VAL A 65 3.40 2.27 5.44
N ILE A 66 4.24 2.98 4.71
CA ILE A 66 5.40 2.41 4.03
C ILE A 66 6.37 1.82 5.05
N ASP A 67 6.58 2.48 6.18
CA ASP A 67 7.42 1.92 7.25
C ASP A 67 6.86 0.61 7.78
N LYS A 68 5.53 0.51 7.94
CA LYS A 68 4.89 -0.73 8.35
C LYS A 68 5.08 -1.84 7.30
N ILE A 69 4.94 -1.49 6.03
CA ILE A 69 5.13 -2.43 4.93
C ILE A 69 6.58 -2.91 4.89
N ASN A 70 7.53 -2.01 5.06
CA ASN A 70 8.95 -2.36 5.01
C ASN A 70 9.39 -3.27 6.15
N LYS A 71 8.61 -3.38 7.21
CA LYS A 71 8.90 -4.31 8.30
C LYS A 71 8.44 -5.73 8.01
N ILE A 72 7.67 -5.94 6.96
CA ILE A 72 7.21 -7.27 6.57
C ILE A 72 8.38 -8.04 5.96
N LYS A 73 8.55 -9.29 6.40
CA LYS A 73 9.60 -10.16 5.88
C LYS A 73 9.29 -10.59 4.45
N HIS A 74 10.33 -10.94 3.71
CA HIS A 74 10.27 -11.49 2.35
C HIS A 74 9.93 -10.48 1.26
N ILE A 75 9.82 -9.20 1.57
CA ILE A 75 9.68 -8.15 0.57
C ILE A 75 11.06 -7.77 0.09
N GLN A 76 11.29 -7.88 -1.23
CA GLN A 76 12.58 -7.59 -1.84
C GLN A 76 12.67 -6.14 -2.31
N ASP A 77 11.56 -5.59 -2.81
CA ASP A 77 11.54 -4.23 -3.34
C ASP A 77 10.12 -3.69 -3.31
N THR A 78 9.98 -2.38 -3.23
CA THR A 78 8.69 -1.70 -3.25
C THR A 78 8.75 -0.48 -4.15
N ASN A 79 7.61 -0.17 -4.77
CA ASN A 79 7.43 1.04 -5.56
C ASN A 79 6.07 1.63 -5.20
N THR A 80 6.05 2.84 -4.68
CA THR A 80 4.82 3.48 -4.21
C THR A 80 4.44 4.62 -5.15
N MET A 81 3.18 4.61 -5.58
CA MET A 81 2.59 5.66 -6.40
C MET A 81 1.38 6.23 -5.69
N VAL A 82 1.39 7.54 -5.47
CA VAL A 82 0.27 8.22 -4.83
C VAL A 82 -0.69 8.71 -5.92
N SER A 83 -1.97 8.39 -5.76
CA SER A 83 -2.97 8.82 -6.73
C SER A 83 -3.21 10.32 -6.60
N GLN A 84 -3.07 11.04 -7.70
CA GLN A 84 -3.38 12.47 -7.77
C GLN A 84 -4.87 12.72 -7.97
N PHE A 85 -5.53 11.81 -8.68
CA PHE A 85 -6.94 11.89 -8.97
C PHE A 85 -7.49 10.49 -9.14
N SER A 86 -8.61 10.20 -8.48
CA SER A 86 -9.26 8.89 -8.58
C SER A 86 -10.74 9.09 -8.91
N LYS A 87 -11.22 8.26 -9.82
CA LYS A 87 -12.64 8.22 -10.17
C LYS A 87 -13.08 6.77 -10.24
N THR A 88 -14.16 6.46 -9.54
CA THR A 88 -14.74 5.12 -9.55
C THR A 88 -16.15 5.17 -10.08
N LYS A 89 -16.55 4.12 -10.79
CA LYS A 89 -17.92 3.99 -11.22
C LYS A 89 -18.81 3.50 -10.10
#